data_bb1c731c4f3fac8d43e9cbd1b5d9999d
#
_entry.id   bb1c731c4f3fac8d43e9cbd1b5d9999d
#
_cell.length_a   1.000
_cell.length_b   1.000
_cell.length_c   1.000
_cell.angle_alpha   90.00
_cell.angle_beta   90.00
_cell.angle_gamma   90.00
#
_symmetry.space_group_name_H-M   'P 1'
#
loop_
_entity.id
_entity.type
_entity.pdbx_description
1 polymer ?
#
loop_
_entity_poly.entity_id
_entity_poly.type
_entity_poly.pdbx_seq_one_letter_code
_entity_poly.pdbx_strand_id
1 'polypeptide(L)'
;MHPLAMNNLLGLLPFQSGAVTRMINAENPTGEKGGGAKWEPNPDDPMVPHSGSAMHLGRGWKVRPFISLKAGETATLADIAGPGCINQFWITASADEFRPLVLRMYWDDEAVPSVEAPLGDFFAMGFDTQPHGVNSLPVVVAPYRGCSCYWQMPFRRHARITLTNEHKTDVKIIAYKVLYKLHEVPEDAAYFHAQWRRSLTRREHPEHTILEGVKGRGLYVGTYLAWTALSRGWWGEGEVKFYLDGDGEFPTICDNGTEDYFSGAWGFFRDPKKDPVEEPFCTPFVGMPLAHTSGHDGPRYFGLYRWHILDGIGFSEDLRVTVQTLGWWPGHIYQPLTDDVASTAFWYQVEPHAPFPQFPLLNDRWQR
;
A
#
# COMPACT_ATOMS: atom_id res chain seq x y z
N MET A 1 11.33 26.45 -13.00
CA MET A 1 11.03 25.70 -11.77
C MET A 1 9.61 26.05 -11.36
N HIS A 2 8.63 25.20 -11.65
CA HIS A 2 7.22 25.43 -11.30
C HIS A 2 7.04 25.14 -9.79
N PRO A 3 6.46 26.04 -8.99
CA PRO A 3 6.27 25.83 -7.55
C PRO A 3 5.08 24.92 -7.26
N LEU A 4 4.98 23.76 -7.90
CA LEU A 4 3.77 22.93 -7.88
C LEU A 4 3.81 21.74 -6.92
N ALA A 5 4.94 21.41 -6.33
CA ALA A 5 5.03 20.18 -5.55
C ALA A 5 4.43 20.28 -4.13
N MET A 6 4.34 21.45 -3.54
CA MET A 6 3.92 21.58 -2.13
C MET A 6 2.46 21.97 -1.91
N ASN A 7 1.74 22.44 -2.93
CA ASN A 7 0.40 22.98 -2.74
C ASN A 7 -0.75 21.99 -2.99
N ASN A 8 -0.46 20.75 -3.35
CA ASN A 8 -1.50 19.79 -3.70
C ASN A 8 -1.95 18.85 -2.58
N LEU A 9 -1.44 19.02 -1.37
CA LEU A 9 -1.88 18.18 -0.24
C LEU A 9 -3.39 18.27 0.00
N LEU A 10 -4.01 19.39 -0.31
CA LEU A 10 -5.43 19.61 -0.14
C LEU A 10 -6.23 19.56 -1.44
N GLY A 11 -5.60 19.45 -2.60
CA GLY A 11 -6.29 19.31 -3.90
C GLY A 11 -7.30 20.42 -4.22
N LEU A 12 -7.31 21.49 -3.44
CA LEU A 12 -8.39 22.47 -3.45
C LEU A 12 -8.22 23.56 -4.49
N LEU A 13 -7.02 23.73 -5.06
CA LEU A 13 -6.77 24.78 -6.06
C LEU A 13 -5.49 24.46 -6.87
N PRO A 14 -5.45 24.74 -8.18
CA PRO A 14 -6.50 25.41 -8.92
C PRO A 14 -7.59 24.45 -9.40
N PHE A 15 -8.83 24.94 -9.47
CA PHE A 15 -9.88 24.28 -10.22
C PHE A 15 -9.39 24.14 -11.67
N GLN A 16 -9.11 22.92 -12.09
CA GLN A 16 -8.65 22.65 -13.46
C GLN A 16 -9.84 22.83 -14.41
N SER A 17 -9.85 23.94 -15.11
CA SER A 17 -10.86 24.21 -16.12
C SER A 17 -10.86 23.06 -17.14
N GLY A 18 -12.03 22.48 -17.37
CA GLY A 18 -12.20 21.37 -18.30
C GLY A 18 -11.94 19.97 -17.71
N ALA A 19 -11.50 19.85 -16.46
CA ALA A 19 -11.35 18.52 -15.82
C ALA A 19 -12.70 17.81 -15.68
N VAL A 20 -12.75 16.53 -16.04
CA VAL A 20 -13.96 15.72 -16.04
C VAL A 20 -13.86 14.66 -14.94
N THR A 21 -14.66 14.80 -13.89
CA THR A 21 -14.72 13.80 -12.81
C THR A 21 -15.53 12.58 -13.24
N ARG A 22 -15.00 11.39 -12.95
CA ARG A 22 -15.60 10.07 -13.20
C ARG A 22 -15.37 9.14 -12.03
N MET A 23 -16.16 8.08 -11.97
CA MET A 23 -15.97 7.00 -11.00
C MET A 23 -16.29 5.65 -11.65
N ILE A 24 -15.39 4.69 -11.46
CA ILE A 24 -15.62 3.27 -11.76
C ILE A 24 -15.97 2.54 -10.48
N ASN A 25 -16.97 1.69 -10.53
CA ASN A 25 -17.35 0.72 -9.51
C ASN A 25 -18.21 -0.37 -10.17
N ALA A 26 -18.70 -1.34 -9.40
CA ALA A 26 -19.55 -2.41 -9.95
C ALA A 26 -20.88 -1.91 -10.53
N GLU A 27 -21.42 -0.77 -10.06
CA GLU A 27 -22.64 -0.14 -10.63
C GLU A 27 -22.36 0.60 -11.95
N ASN A 28 -21.12 1.08 -12.15
CA ASN A 28 -20.68 1.78 -13.36
C ASN A 28 -19.28 1.32 -13.75
N PRO A 29 -19.13 0.11 -14.32
CA PRO A 29 -17.83 -0.51 -14.56
C PRO A 29 -16.98 0.18 -15.64
N THR A 30 -17.58 1.01 -16.47
CA THR A 30 -16.88 1.80 -17.51
C THR A 30 -16.60 3.24 -17.08
N GLY A 31 -17.18 3.71 -15.98
CA GLY A 31 -17.06 5.10 -15.56
C GLY A 31 -17.77 6.11 -16.50
N GLU A 32 -18.68 5.65 -17.37
CA GLU A 32 -19.36 6.53 -18.32
C GLU A 32 -20.21 7.60 -17.62
N LYS A 33 -20.40 8.74 -18.28
CA LYS A 33 -21.28 9.81 -17.79
C LYS A 33 -22.72 9.31 -17.68
N GLY A 34 -23.30 9.41 -16.48
CA GLY A 34 -24.67 8.95 -16.22
C GLY A 34 -24.82 7.42 -16.25
N GLY A 35 -23.73 6.64 -16.13
CA GLY A 35 -23.73 5.17 -16.16
C GLY A 35 -24.16 4.51 -14.85
N GLY A 36 -24.13 5.24 -13.72
CA GLY A 36 -24.51 4.69 -12.43
C GLY A 36 -26.01 4.44 -12.26
N ALA A 37 -26.36 3.45 -11.45
CA ALA A 37 -27.72 3.08 -11.08
C ALA A 37 -28.65 2.72 -12.26
N LYS A 38 -28.09 2.28 -13.37
CA LYS A 38 -28.85 1.89 -14.58
C LYS A 38 -29.32 0.44 -14.61
N TRP A 39 -28.76 -0.41 -13.75
CA TRP A 39 -29.07 -1.83 -13.75
C TRP A 39 -30.52 -2.10 -13.34
N GLU A 40 -31.16 -3.03 -14.04
CA GLU A 40 -32.44 -3.59 -13.61
C GLU A 40 -32.17 -4.68 -12.56
N PRO A 41 -32.95 -4.71 -11.47
CA PRO A 41 -32.89 -5.81 -10.53
C PRO A 41 -33.18 -7.15 -11.22
N ASN A 42 -32.28 -8.11 -11.09
CA ASN A 42 -32.43 -9.45 -11.62
C ASN A 42 -31.90 -10.47 -10.60
N PRO A 43 -32.76 -11.30 -9.98
CA PRO A 43 -32.34 -12.26 -8.98
C PRO A 43 -31.46 -13.37 -9.58
N ASP A 44 -31.50 -13.60 -10.88
CA ASP A 44 -30.74 -14.61 -11.59
C ASP A 44 -29.40 -14.08 -12.13
N ASP A 45 -29.01 -12.84 -11.80
CA ASP A 45 -27.74 -12.26 -12.25
C ASP A 45 -26.57 -12.98 -11.53
N PRO A 46 -25.79 -13.82 -12.25
CA PRO A 46 -24.73 -14.61 -11.64
C PRO A 46 -23.57 -13.76 -11.09
N MET A 47 -23.45 -12.52 -11.55
CA MET A 47 -22.38 -11.59 -11.15
C MET A 47 -22.70 -10.90 -9.82
N VAL A 48 -23.95 -10.92 -9.37
CA VAL A 48 -24.37 -10.17 -8.19
C VAL A 48 -25.42 -10.93 -7.38
N PRO A 49 -25.00 -11.75 -6.40
CA PRO A 49 -25.92 -12.56 -5.59
C PRO A 49 -27.01 -11.77 -4.85
N HIS A 50 -26.89 -10.46 -4.79
CA HIS A 50 -27.83 -9.58 -4.09
C HIS A 50 -28.60 -8.63 -5.00
N SER A 51 -28.57 -8.81 -6.32
CA SER A 51 -29.37 -7.98 -7.24
C SER A 51 -30.86 -8.04 -6.92
N GLY A 52 -31.32 -9.18 -6.38
CA GLY A 52 -32.67 -9.38 -5.90
C GLY A 52 -33.08 -8.46 -4.73
N SER A 53 -32.15 -7.91 -4.00
CA SER A 53 -32.45 -7.00 -2.87
C SER A 53 -33.16 -5.71 -3.32
N ALA A 54 -33.01 -5.29 -4.57
CA ALA A 54 -33.65 -4.11 -5.14
C ALA A 54 -34.93 -4.44 -5.97
N MET A 55 -35.37 -5.68 -6.01
CA MET A 55 -36.51 -6.11 -6.87
C MET A 55 -37.78 -5.29 -6.68
N HIS A 56 -38.07 -4.86 -5.46
CA HIS A 56 -39.25 -4.05 -5.14
C HIS A 56 -39.04 -2.54 -5.35
N LEU A 57 -37.81 -2.10 -5.68
CA LEU A 57 -37.45 -0.69 -5.87
C LEU A 57 -37.23 -0.34 -7.35
N GLY A 58 -36.86 -1.32 -8.18
CA GLY A 58 -36.62 -1.12 -9.60
C GLY A 58 -35.30 -0.41 -9.94
N ARG A 59 -35.22 0.16 -11.14
CA ARG A 59 -34.07 0.92 -11.63
C ARG A 59 -33.85 2.21 -10.84
N GLY A 60 -32.62 2.65 -10.74
CA GLY A 60 -32.25 3.88 -10.00
C GLY A 60 -31.80 3.62 -8.58
N TRP A 61 -31.92 2.40 -8.12
CA TRP A 61 -31.49 1.96 -6.79
C TRP A 61 -30.22 1.09 -6.88
N LYS A 62 -29.69 0.73 -5.71
CA LYS A 62 -28.49 -0.10 -5.56
C LYS A 62 -28.75 -1.54 -6.03
N VAL A 63 -28.25 -1.93 -7.19
CA VAL A 63 -28.42 -3.26 -7.79
C VAL A 63 -27.12 -4.06 -7.79
N ARG A 64 -26.02 -3.49 -8.26
CA ARG A 64 -24.70 -4.15 -8.37
C ARG A 64 -23.64 -3.47 -7.48
N PRO A 65 -23.69 -3.62 -6.15
CA PRO A 65 -22.78 -2.91 -5.24
C PRO A 65 -21.37 -3.53 -5.16
N PHE A 66 -21.14 -4.71 -5.73
CA PHE A 66 -19.89 -5.45 -5.68
C PHE A 66 -19.78 -6.45 -6.83
N ILE A 67 -18.60 -7.05 -6.98
CA ILE A 67 -18.34 -8.20 -7.84
C ILE A 67 -17.97 -9.42 -6.98
N SER A 68 -18.04 -10.62 -7.59
CA SER A 68 -17.43 -11.83 -7.05
C SER A 68 -16.19 -12.16 -7.84
N LEU A 69 -15.21 -12.81 -7.22
CA LEU A 69 -13.95 -13.21 -7.86
C LEU A 69 -13.62 -14.67 -7.51
N LYS A 70 -13.59 -15.53 -8.52
CA LYS A 70 -13.33 -16.96 -8.32
C LYS A 70 -11.90 -17.20 -7.88
N ALA A 71 -11.66 -18.37 -7.28
CA ALA A 71 -10.32 -18.84 -6.96
C ALA A 71 -9.44 -18.88 -8.22
N GLY A 72 -8.24 -18.27 -8.15
CA GLY A 72 -7.29 -18.18 -9.26
C GLY A 72 -7.62 -17.15 -10.34
N GLU A 73 -8.75 -16.45 -10.23
CA GLU A 73 -9.18 -15.46 -11.23
C GLU A 73 -8.56 -14.07 -10.98
N THR A 74 -8.40 -13.32 -12.07
CA THR A 74 -8.02 -11.91 -12.04
C THR A 74 -9.16 -11.06 -12.61
N ALA A 75 -9.67 -10.11 -11.82
CA ALA A 75 -10.63 -9.11 -12.27
C ALA A 75 -9.93 -7.80 -12.63
N THR A 76 -10.36 -7.15 -13.71
CA THR A 76 -10.05 -5.76 -13.98
C THR A 76 -11.05 -4.89 -13.22
N LEU A 77 -10.55 -4.15 -12.22
CA LEU A 77 -11.37 -3.24 -11.41
C LEU A 77 -11.58 -1.89 -12.10
N ALA A 78 -10.59 -1.44 -12.86
CA ALA A 78 -10.65 -0.21 -13.64
C ALA A 78 -9.81 -0.33 -14.90
N ASP A 79 -10.34 0.23 -15.99
CA ASP A 79 -9.71 0.34 -17.30
C ASP A 79 -10.09 1.72 -17.84
N ILE A 80 -9.13 2.67 -17.83
CA ILE A 80 -9.38 4.10 -17.99
C ILE A 80 -8.54 4.65 -19.13
N ALA A 81 -9.18 5.07 -20.22
CA ALA A 81 -8.53 5.87 -21.24
C ALA A 81 -8.27 7.29 -20.73
N GLY A 82 -7.03 7.77 -20.90
CA GLY A 82 -6.56 9.06 -20.39
C GLY A 82 -6.46 10.15 -21.47
N PRO A 83 -5.78 11.26 -21.14
CA PRO A 83 -5.00 11.48 -19.91
C PRO A 83 -5.84 11.81 -18.67
N GLY A 84 -5.27 11.53 -17.49
CA GLY A 84 -5.98 11.77 -16.23
C GLY A 84 -5.17 11.44 -14.96
N CYS A 85 -5.88 11.48 -13.84
CA CYS A 85 -5.31 11.12 -12.52
C CYS A 85 -6.36 10.40 -11.67
N ILE A 86 -6.00 9.25 -11.12
CA ILE A 86 -6.79 8.60 -10.06
C ILE A 86 -6.53 9.35 -8.76
N ASN A 87 -7.62 9.78 -8.09
CA ASN A 87 -7.55 10.59 -6.87
C ASN A 87 -7.97 9.82 -5.62
N GLN A 88 -8.73 8.74 -5.78
CA GLN A 88 -9.13 7.84 -4.70
C GLN A 88 -9.34 6.43 -5.24
N PHE A 89 -8.80 5.46 -4.53
CA PHE A 89 -9.13 4.05 -4.66
C PHE A 89 -9.65 3.55 -3.32
N TRP A 90 -10.89 3.05 -3.28
CA TRP A 90 -11.47 2.42 -2.10
C TRP A 90 -11.86 0.99 -2.43
N ILE A 91 -11.61 0.07 -1.48
CA ILE A 91 -11.92 -1.35 -1.64
C ILE A 91 -12.19 -2.01 -0.29
N THR A 92 -13.06 -3.00 -0.31
CA THR A 92 -13.22 -4.01 0.76
C THR A 92 -13.58 -5.35 0.15
N ALA A 93 -13.31 -6.44 0.86
CA ALA A 93 -13.60 -7.80 0.42
C ALA A 93 -14.12 -8.66 1.56
N SER A 94 -15.01 -9.63 1.24
CA SER A 94 -15.47 -10.68 2.16
C SER A 94 -14.48 -11.84 2.24
N ALA A 95 -13.20 -11.54 2.43
CA ALA A 95 -12.12 -12.51 2.64
C ALA A 95 -11.56 -12.33 4.05
N ASP A 96 -11.25 -13.45 4.71
CA ASP A 96 -10.64 -13.41 6.05
C ASP A 96 -9.20 -12.87 5.95
N GLU A 97 -8.53 -13.18 4.86
CA GLU A 97 -7.15 -12.83 4.58
C GLU A 97 -7.04 -11.97 3.32
N PHE A 98 -6.29 -10.86 3.39
CA PHE A 98 -6.04 -9.96 2.26
C PHE A 98 -4.70 -10.22 1.57
N ARG A 99 -3.81 -10.98 2.18
CA ARG A 99 -2.51 -11.31 1.58
C ARG A 99 -2.60 -12.18 0.32
N PRO A 100 -3.57 -13.11 0.17
CA PRO A 100 -3.82 -13.81 -1.08
C PRO A 100 -4.47 -12.97 -2.18
N LEU A 101 -4.98 -11.77 -1.86
CA LEU A 101 -5.51 -10.84 -2.86
C LEU A 101 -4.37 -9.97 -3.37
N VAL A 102 -4.00 -10.11 -4.65
CA VAL A 102 -2.87 -9.36 -5.23
C VAL A 102 -3.38 -8.20 -6.08
N LEU A 103 -3.05 -6.99 -5.63
CA LEU A 103 -3.34 -5.74 -6.33
C LEU A 103 -2.22 -5.42 -7.31
N ARG A 104 -2.58 -5.12 -8.58
CA ARG A 104 -1.66 -4.62 -9.59
C ARG A 104 -2.24 -3.40 -10.28
N MET A 105 -1.37 -2.43 -10.60
CA MET A 105 -1.72 -1.26 -11.38
C MET A 105 -0.70 -1.06 -12.50
N TYR A 106 -1.18 -0.61 -13.64
CA TYR A 106 -0.38 -0.46 -14.86
C TYR A 106 -0.68 0.91 -15.47
N TRP A 107 0.35 1.61 -15.91
CA TRP A 107 0.24 2.91 -16.54
C TRP A 107 0.63 2.84 -18.01
N ASP A 108 -0.11 3.57 -18.85
CA ASP A 108 0.20 3.84 -20.26
C ASP A 108 0.52 2.60 -21.11
N ASP A 109 -0.23 1.51 -20.87
CA ASP A 109 -0.15 0.22 -21.58
C ASP A 109 1.14 -0.57 -21.33
N GLU A 110 1.85 -0.29 -20.24
CA GLU A 110 3.01 -1.11 -19.87
C GLU A 110 2.61 -2.56 -19.57
N ALA A 111 3.47 -3.48 -20.00
CA ALA A 111 3.25 -4.91 -19.82
C ALA A 111 3.52 -5.38 -18.37
N VAL A 112 4.42 -4.68 -17.67
CA VAL A 112 4.77 -4.94 -16.28
C VAL A 112 4.04 -3.98 -15.33
N PRO A 113 3.68 -4.43 -14.12
CA PRO A 113 2.97 -3.55 -13.19
C PRO A 113 3.90 -2.50 -12.58
N SER A 114 3.41 -1.28 -12.42
CA SER A 114 4.04 -0.22 -11.61
C SER A 114 3.65 -0.33 -10.13
N VAL A 115 2.55 -1.01 -9.81
CA VAL A 115 2.15 -1.37 -8.45
C VAL A 115 1.94 -2.87 -8.38
N GLU A 116 2.61 -3.54 -7.45
CA GLU A 116 2.41 -4.96 -7.17
C GLU A 116 2.58 -5.24 -5.69
N ALA A 117 1.48 -5.55 -5.01
CA ALA A 117 1.48 -5.83 -3.58
C ALA A 117 0.27 -6.69 -3.18
N PRO A 118 0.36 -7.46 -2.08
CA PRO A 118 -0.83 -7.98 -1.42
C PRO A 118 -1.74 -6.82 -0.99
N LEU A 119 -3.05 -7.04 -1.10
CA LEU A 119 -4.03 -5.98 -0.85
C LEU A 119 -3.90 -5.37 0.55
N GLY A 120 -3.72 -6.21 1.58
CA GLY A 120 -3.55 -5.73 2.95
C GLY A 120 -2.30 -4.89 3.14
N ASP A 121 -1.17 -5.36 2.62
CA ASP A 121 0.13 -4.68 2.74
C ASP A 121 0.15 -3.32 2.00
N PHE A 122 -0.58 -3.21 0.88
CA PHE A 122 -0.74 -1.92 0.19
C PHE A 122 -1.47 -0.88 1.05
N PHE A 123 -2.38 -1.33 1.91
CA PHE A 123 -3.13 -0.46 2.82
C PHE A 123 -2.55 -0.41 4.24
N ALA A 124 -1.29 -0.76 4.43
CA ALA A 124 -0.63 -0.80 5.74
C ALA A 124 -1.31 -1.74 6.76
N MET A 125 -1.89 -2.83 6.27
CA MET A 125 -2.58 -3.87 7.05
C MET A 125 -2.07 -5.26 6.62
N GLY A 126 -0.76 -5.52 6.83
CA GLY A 126 -0.09 -6.74 6.36
C GLY A 126 -0.30 -7.99 7.24
N PHE A 127 -0.98 -7.86 8.39
CA PHE A 127 -1.27 -8.99 9.29
C PHE A 127 -2.77 -9.31 9.25
N ASP A 128 -3.15 -10.31 8.47
CA ASP A 128 -4.55 -10.70 8.30
C ASP A 128 -5.21 -11.18 9.60
N THR A 129 -4.45 -11.85 10.46
CA THR A 129 -4.93 -12.35 11.76
C THR A 129 -5.09 -11.26 12.81
N GLN A 130 -4.60 -10.05 12.55
CA GLN A 130 -4.63 -8.89 13.46
C GLN A 130 -5.21 -7.67 12.73
N PRO A 131 -6.51 -7.69 12.37
CA PRO A 131 -7.11 -6.56 11.70
C PRO A 131 -7.09 -5.32 12.59
N HIS A 132 -6.61 -4.21 12.03
CA HIS A 132 -6.48 -2.93 12.73
C HIS A 132 -6.87 -1.77 11.82
N GLY A 133 -7.18 -0.63 12.42
CA GLY A 133 -7.43 0.60 11.69
C GLY A 133 -6.14 1.34 11.34
N VAL A 134 -6.12 2.05 10.23
CA VAL A 134 -5.06 2.99 9.86
C VAL A 134 -5.67 4.36 9.67
N ASN A 135 -5.14 5.35 10.37
CA ASN A 135 -5.60 6.73 10.28
C ASN A 135 -4.44 7.62 9.85
N SER A 136 -4.25 7.73 8.55
CA SER A 136 -3.21 8.57 7.96
C SER A 136 -3.73 9.37 6.76
N LEU A 137 -2.89 10.26 6.22
CA LEU A 137 -3.32 11.12 5.13
C LEU A 137 -3.55 10.36 3.81
N PRO A 138 -2.58 9.54 3.30
CA PRO A 138 -2.74 8.90 2.00
C PRO A 138 -3.42 7.53 2.08
N VAL A 139 -3.45 6.90 3.26
CA VAL A 139 -3.99 5.55 3.45
C VAL A 139 -4.87 5.53 4.70
N VAL A 140 -6.09 5.05 4.54
CA VAL A 140 -7.06 4.91 5.64
C VAL A 140 -7.64 3.51 5.62
N VAL A 141 -7.64 2.84 6.78
CA VAL A 141 -8.37 1.60 6.99
C VAL A 141 -9.41 1.84 8.06
N ALA A 142 -10.67 1.87 7.65
CA ALA A 142 -11.83 2.01 8.52
C ALA A 142 -12.23 0.64 9.14
N PRO A 143 -13.10 0.60 10.18
CA PRO A 143 -13.61 -0.66 10.71
C PRO A 143 -14.14 -1.60 9.62
N TYR A 144 -14.00 -2.92 9.83
CA TYR A 144 -14.31 -3.96 8.84
C TYR A 144 -13.51 -3.85 7.53
N ARG A 145 -12.29 -3.30 7.61
CA ARG A 145 -11.35 -3.23 6.49
C ARG A 145 -11.90 -2.50 5.26
N GLY A 146 -12.56 -1.37 5.48
CA GLY A 146 -12.84 -0.39 4.43
C GLY A 146 -11.56 0.36 4.09
N CYS A 147 -10.85 -0.05 3.04
CA CYS A 147 -9.52 0.44 2.71
C CYS A 147 -9.61 1.60 1.70
N SER A 148 -9.04 2.75 2.01
CA SER A 148 -8.97 3.92 1.13
C SER A 148 -7.53 4.34 0.86
N CYS A 149 -7.24 4.64 -0.40
CA CYS A 149 -5.98 5.20 -0.87
C CYS A 149 -6.25 6.54 -1.55
N TYR A 150 -5.47 7.56 -1.20
CA TYR A 150 -5.55 8.92 -1.72
C TYR A 150 -4.26 9.37 -2.41
N TRP A 151 -3.31 8.46 -2.63
CA TRP A 151 -2.16 8.73 -3.49
C TRP A 151 -2.65 9.16 -4.86
N GLN A 152 -2.11 10.26 -5.38
CA GLN A 152 -2.44 10.73 -6.71
C GLN A 152 -1.73 9.85 -7.74
N MET A 153 -2.46 9.31 -8.71
CA MET A 153 -1.92 8.38 -9.70
C MET A 153 -2.16 8.94 -11.11
N PRO A 154 -1.27 9.79 -11.62
CA PRO A 154 -1.38 10.35 -12.96
C PRO A 154 -1.08 9.30 -14.04
N PHE A 155 -1.71 9.44 -15.20
CA PHE A 155 -1.45 8.64 -16.40
C PHE A 155 -1.72 9.50 -17.65
N ARG A 156 -0.93 9.29 -18.72
CA ARG A 156 -1.03 10.12 -19.94
C ARG A 156 -1.91 9.50 -21.01
N ARG A 157 -2.00 8.18 -21.06
CA ARG A 157 -2.77 7.45 -22.07
C ARG A 157 -3.78 6.50 -21.44
N HIS A 158 -3.35 5.71 -20.47
CA HIS A 158 -4.16 4.61 -19.97
C HIS A 158 -3.81 4.26 -18.51
N ALA A 159 -4.82 3.89 -17.71
CA ALA A 159 -4.64 3.33 -16.37
C ALA A 159 -5.46 2.04 -16.24
N ARG A 160 -4.82 0.96 -15.80
CA ARG A 160 -5.48 -0.32 -15.53
C ARG A 160 -5.20 -0.78 -14.12
N ILE A 161 -6.24 -1.16 -13.38
CA ILE A 161 -6.16 -1.74 -12.03
C ILE A 161 -6.75 -3.13 -12.07
N THR A 162 -6.00 -4.11 -11.56
CA THR A 162 -6.43 -5.51 -11.47
C THR A 162 -6.33 -6.03 -10.04
N LEU A 163 -7.17 -7.01 -9.72
CA LEU A 163 -7.11 -7.78 -8.48
C LEU A 163 -7.15 -9.27 -8.80
N THR A 164 -6.14 -10.00 -8.33
CA THR A 164 -6.06 -11.46 -8.47
C THR A 164 -6.43 -12.13 -7.16
N ASN A 165 -7.33 -13.10 -7.21
CA ASN A 165 -7.67 -13.96 -6.07
C ASN A 165 -6.81 -15.22 -6.07
N GLU A 166 -5.81 -15.30 -5.21
CA GLU A 166 -4.98 -16.50 -5.03
C GLU A 166 -5.44 -17.39 -3.86
N HIS A 167 -6.61 -17.10 -3.27
CA HIS A 167 -7.26 -18.06 -2.35
C HIS A 167 -7.64 -19.34 -3.06
N LYS A 168 -7.80 -20.41 -2.29
CA LYS A 168 -8.37 -21.67 -2.77
C LYS A 168 -9.88 -21.63 -2.94
N THR A 169 -10.52 -20.56 -2.50
CA THR A 169 -11.98 -20.35 -2.51
C THR A 169 -12.35 -19.03 -3.19
N ASP A 170 -13.57 -18.96 -3.66
CA ASP A 170 -14.12 -17.74 -4.26
C ASP A 170 -14.30 -16.66 -3.20
N VAL A 171 -13.94 -15.41 -3.54
CA VAL A 171 -14.30 -14.22 -2.77
C VAL A 171 -15.63 -13.70 -3.28
N LYS A 172 -16.67 -13.86 -2.48
CA LYS A 172 -18.06 -13.60 -2.89
C LYS A 172 -18.40 -12.12 -3.03
N ILE A 173 -17.74 -11.26 -2.24
CA ILE A 173 -18.02 -9.83 -2.21
C ILE A 173 -16.70 -9.08 -2.30
N ILE A 174 -16.54 -8.31 -3.36
CA ILE A 174 -15.51 -7.28 -3.51
C ILE A 174 -16.23 -6.01 -3.91
N ALA A 175 -16.37 -5.08 -2.95
CA ALA A 175 -16.91 -3.77 -3.21
C ALA A 175 -15.75 -2.79 -3.40
N TYR A 176 -15.80 -1.98 -4.46
CA TYR A 176 -14.73 -1.05 -4.80
C TYR A 176 -15.25 0.19 -5.50
N LYS A 177 -14.46 1.25 -5.47
CA LYS A 177 -14.62 2.45 -6.28
C LYS A 177 -13.28 3.08 -6.61
N VAL A 178 -13.16 3.57 -7.83
CA VAL A 178 -12.02 4.32 -8.35
C VAL A 178 -12.52 5.68 -8.80
N LEU A 179 -12.21 6.73 -8.05
CA LEU A 179 -12.54 8.10 -8.39
C LEU A 179 -11.37 8.73 -9.13
N TYR A 180 -11.61 9.29 -10.32
CA TYR A 180 -10.57 9.87 -11.15
C TYR A 180 -11.05 11.14 -11.86
N LYS A 181 -10.10 11.92 -12.35
CA LYS A 181 -10.32 13.08 -13.19
C LYS A 181 -9.58 12.90 -14.51
N LEU A 182 -10.27 13.18 -15.61
CA LEU A 182 -9.66 13.29 -16.93
C LEU A 182 -9.24 14.74 -17.16
N HIS A 183 -7.99 14.96 -17.42
CA HIS A 183 -7.36 16.26 -17.70
C HIS A 183 -5.95 16.03 -18.24
N GLU A 184 -5.38 17.05 -18.85
CA GLU A 184 -3.98 17.02 -19.30
C GLU A 184 -3.03 16.75 -18.14
N VAL A 185 -2.08 15.84 -18.35
CA VAL A 185 -1.04 15.47 -17.41
C VAL A 185 0.29 16.01 -17.94
N PRO A 186 1.06 16.79 -17.14
CA PRO A 186 2.34 17.33 -17.56
C PRO A 186 3.32 16.23 -18.02
N GLU A 187 4.16 16.55 -19.01
CA GLU A 187 5.15 15.57 -19.54
C GLU A 187 6.18 15.14 -18.50
N ASP A 188 6.46 15.99 -17.51
CA ASP A 188 7.39 15.73 -16.41
C ASP A 188 6.70 15.13 -15.17
N ALA A 189 5.40 14.85 -15.22
CA ALA A 189 4.73 14.16 -14.12
C ALA A 189 5.26 12.74 -13.96
N ALA A 190 5.63 12.40 -12.74
CA ALA A 190 6.06 11.06 -12.37
C ALA A 190 4.86 10.16 -12.05
N TYR A 191 4.97 8.89 -12.36
CA TYR A 191 3.96 7.88 -12.13
C TYR A 191 4.09 7.26 -10.74
N PHE A 192 2.98 6.86 -10.17
CA PHE A 192 2.94 6.22 -8.86
C PHE A 192 3.36 4.76 -8.94
N HIS A 193 4.22 4.34 -8.01
CA HIS A 193 4.70 2.97 -7.89
C HIS A 193 4.54 2.45 -6.46
N ALA A 194 4.34 1.14 -6.34
CA ALA A 194 4.44 0.44 -5.07
C ALA A 194 4.94 -1.00 -5.27
N GLN A 195 5.91 -1.41 -4.45
CA GLN A 195 6.50 -2.74 -4.51
C GLN A 195 6.52 -3.38 -3.13
N TRP A 196 6.06 -4.62 -3.07
CA TRP A 196 6.11 -5.42 -1.86
C TRP A 196 7.29 -6.38 -1.87
N ARG A 197 7.92 -6.54 -0.69
CA ARG A 197 8.99 -7.51 -0.44
C ARG A 197 8.83 -8.18 0.92
N ARG A 198 9.42 -9.36 1.08
CA ARG A 198 9.53 -10.06 2.35
C ARG A 198 10.85 -10.80 2.45
N SER A 199 11.43 -10.83 3.64
CA SER A 199 12.57 -11.67 3.98
C SER A 199 12.51 -12.17 5.41
N LEU A 200 13.04 -13.37 5.62
CA LEU A 200 13.45 -13.85 6.93
C LEU A 200 14.92 -13.48 7.09
N THR A 201 15.21 -12.47 7.93
CA THR A 201 16.59 -12.04 8.15
C THR A 201 17.39 -13.09 8.93
N ARG A 202 18.70 -12.99 8.91
CA ARG A 202 19.61 -13.88 9.60
C ARG A 202 20.73 -13.07 10.23
N ARG A 203 21.37 -13.61 11.25
CA ARG A 203 22.49 -12.92 11.93
C ARG A 203 23.64 -12.56 10.99
N GLU A 204 23.88 -13.39 9.97
CA GLU A 204 24.89 -13.16 8.95
C GLU A 204 24.47 -12.11 7.91
N HIS A 205 23.16 -11.90 7.78
CA HIS A 205 22.51 -10.95 6.85
C HIS A 205 21.32 -10.29 7.57
N PRO A 206 21.59 -9.42 8.55
CA PRO A 206 20.56 -8.82 9.38
C PRO A 206 19.96 -7.57 8.72
N GLU A 207 19.70 -7.64 7.43
CA GLU A 207 19.15 -6.53 6.65
C GLU A 207 18.01 -7.00 5.77
N HIS A 208 16.89 -6.27 5.80
CA HIS A 208 15.77 -6.43 4.89
C HIS A 208 15.84 -5.36 3.80
N THR A 209 15.76 -5.78 2.55
CA THR A 209 15.66 -4.87 1.40
C THR A 209 14.23 -4.44 1.22
N ILE A 210 13.94 -3.16 1.49
CA ILE A 210 12.62 -2.54 1.27
C ILE A 210 12.40 -2.28 -0.22
N LEU A 211 13.42 -1.75 -0.91
CA LEU A 211 13.38 -1.43 -2.32
C LEU A 211 14.77 -1.53 -2.95
N GLU A 212 14.87 -2.08 -4.15
CA GLU A 212 16.10 -2.06 -4.94
C GLU A 212 15.81 -2.19 -6.43
N GLY A 213 16.81 -1.85 -7.25
CA GLY A 213 16.71 -1.98 -8.69
C GLY A 213 15.96 -0.82 -9.37
N VAL A 214 15.59 0.21 -8.63
CA VAL A 214 14.99 1.41 -9.21
C VAL A 214 16.06 2.18 -9.96
N LYS A 215 15.78 2.51 -11.22
CA LYS A 215 16.65 3.30 -12.11
C LYS A 215 15.88 4.45 -12.71
N GLY A 216 16.53 5.60 -12.86
CA GLY A 216 15.92 6.85 -13.32
C GLY A 216 15.67 7.81 -12.17
N ARG A 217 14.91 8.87 -12.42
CA ARG A 217 14.64 9.92 -11.42
C ARG A 217 13.25 9.76 -10.81
N GLY A 218 13.15 10.10 -9.53
CA GLY A 218 11.89 9.99 -8.82
C GLY A 218 11.90 10.60 -7.42
N LEU A 219 10.88 10.27 -6.67
CA LEU A 219 10.65 10.72 -5.29
C LEU A 219 10.11 9.56 -4.47
N TYR A 220 10.85 9.10 -3.48
CA TYR A 220 10.36 8.13 -2.50
C TYR A 220 9.41 8.83 -1.53
N VAL A 221 8.21 8.24 -1.35
CA VAL A 221 7.15 8.89 -0.58
C VAL A 221 6.60 8.03 0.56
N GLY A 222 7.04 6.79 0.71
CA GLY A 222 6.56 6.03 1.86
C GLY A 222 7.07 4.63 2.01
N THR A 223 7.03 4.20 3.26
CA THR A 223 7.34 2.84 3.73
C THR A 223 6.19 2.32 4.58
N TYR A 224 5.74 1.10 4.31
CA TYR A 224 5.03 0.27 5.27
C TYR A 224 5.90 -0.92 5.64
N LEU A 225 6.03 -1.22 6.94
CA LEU A 225 6.65 -2.43 7.45
C LEU A 225 5.62 -3.27 8.20
N ALA A 226 5.59 -4.57 7.90
CA ALA A 226 4.97 -5.60 8.71
C ALA A 226 6.11 -6.43 9.32
N TRP A 227 6.40 -6.21 10.58
CA TRP A 227 7.53 -6.81 11.28
C TRP A 227 7.07 -7.86 12.29
N THR A 228 7.46 -9.10 12.10
CA THR A 228 7.31 -10.15 13.11
C THR A 228 8.64 -10.31 13.85
N ALA A 229 8.68 -9.82 15.07
CA ALA A 229 9.85 -10.00 15.94
C ALA A 229 9.82 -11.42 16.52
N LEU A 230 10.68 -12.27 15.99
CA LEU A 230 10.88 -13.66 16.43
C LEU A 230 11.88 -13.74 17.58
N SER A 231 12.78 -12.76 17.66
CA SER A 231 13.76 -12.63 18.70
C SER A 231 13.16 -11.99 19.96
N ARG A 232 13.63 -12.37 21.13
CA ARG A 232 13.24 -11.73 22.40
C ARG A 232 13.93 -10.38 22.58
N GLY A 233 13.36 -9.52 23.39
CA GLY A 233 13.90 -8.20 23.73
C GLY A 233 13.54 -7.13 22.71
N TRP A 234 14.26 -6.02 22.77
CA TRP A 234 14.06 -4.89 21.86
C TRP A 234 14.54 -5.24 20.44
N TRP A 235 13.84 -4.76 19.42
CA TRP A 235 14.03 -5.14 18.03
C TRP A 235 14.29 -3.95 17.07
N GLY A 236 14.13 -2.73 17.56
CA GLY A 236 14.02 -1.53 16.72
C GLY A 236 15.29 -0.67 16.64
N GLU A 237 16.50 -1.20 16.91
CA GLU A 237 17.77 -0.46 16.82
C GLU A 237 18.29 -0.27 15.39
N GLY A 238 17.74 -1.01 14.43
CA GLY A 238 18.27 -1.04 13.07
C GLY A 238 17.98 0.22 12.28
N GLU A 239 18.98 0.71 11.57
CA GLU A 239 18.87 1.91 10.73
C GLU A 239 18.08 1.64 9.45
N VAL A 240 17.22 2.59 9.03
CA VAL A 240 16.70 2.66 7.67
C VAL A 240 17.67 3.45 6.82
N LYS A 241 18.08 2.89 5.68
CA LYS A 241 19.12 3.44 4.81
C LYS A 241 18.61 3.68 3.41
N PHE A 242 18.96 4.84 2.85
CA PHE A 242 18.67 5.19 1.47
C PHE A 242 19.98 5.40 0.71
N TYR A 243 20.17 4.56 -0.30
CA TYR A 243 21.28 4.63 -1.23
C TYR A 243 20.78 5.33 -2.49
N LEU A 244 21.37 6.46 -2.82
CA LEU A 244 20.93 7.38 -3.86
C LEU A 244 22.01 7.56 -4.91
N ASP A 245 21.60 7.64 -6.17
CA ASP A 245 22.39 8.24 -7.24
C ASP A 245 23.81 7.68 -7.38
N GLY A 246 23.91 6.33 -7.41
CA GLY A 246 25.17 5.64 -7.55
C GLY A 246 25.92 5.35 -6.25
N ASP A 247 25.29 5.56 -5.09
CA ASP A 247 25.84 5.12 -3.81
C ASP A 247 26.24 3.62 -3.88
N GLY A 248 27.44 3.30 -3.41
CA GLY A 248 27.97 1.96 -3.38
C GLY A 248 27.71 1.24 -2.07
N GLU A 249 28.77 1.12 -1.28
CA GLU A 249 28.75 0.42 0.03
C GLU A 249 28.00 1.24 1.11
N PHE A 250 28.11 2.57 1.08
CA PHE A 250 27.58 3.46 2.12
C PHE A 250 26.40 4.29 1.57
N PRO A 251 25.33 4.48 2.39
CA PRO A 251 24.17 5.25 2.00
C PRO A 251 24.39 6.76 2.14
N THR A 252 23.71 7.53 1.30
CA THR A 252 23.63 8.99 1.49
C THR A 252 22.76 9.37 2.68
N ILE A 253 21.69 8.62 2.96
CA ILE A 253 20.80 8.84 4.12
C ILE A 253 20.83 7.58 5.00
N CYS A 254 21.08 7.80 6.28
CA CYS A 254 21.08 6.77 7.30
C CYS A 254 20.32 7.32 8.52
N ASP A 255 19.22 6.67 8.89
CA ASP A 255 18.46 7.05 10.09
C ASP A 255 19.12 6.50 11.35
N ASN A 256 18.70 6.95 12.53
CA ASN A 256 19.32 6.53 13.81
C ASN A 256 18.87 5.13 14.22
N GLY A 257 17.60 4.79 14.00
CA GLY A 257 17.00 3.52 14.38
C GLY A 257 15.65 3.31 13.72
N THR A 258 15.13 2.10 13.77
CA THR A 258 13.80 1.80 13.20
C THR A 258 12.72 2.60 13.94
N GLU A 259 12.79 2.70 15.27
CA GLU A 259 11.82 3.49 16.03
C GLU A 259 11.89 4.97 15.68
N ASP A 260 13.09 5.53 15.51
CA ASP A 260 13.30 6.94 15.16
C ASP A 260 12.74 7.24 13.77
N TYR A 261 13.00 6.35 12.81
CA TYR A 261 12.43 6.45 11.46
C TYR A 261 10.90 6.52 11.50
N PHE A 262 10.25 5.77 12.40
CA PHE A 262 8.80 5.80 12.59
C PHE A 262 8.36 6.76 13.72
N SER A 263 9.21 7.77 14.05
CA SER A 263 8.96 8.83 15.03
C SER A 263 8.68 8.35 16.45
N GLY A 264 9.19 7.18 16.82
CA GLY A 264 9.36 6.77 18.20
C GLY A 264 10.54 7.51 18.85
N ALA A 265 10.72 7.33 20.12
CA ALA A 265 11.88 7.80 20.86
C ALA A 265 12.14 6.83 22.02
N TRP A 266 13.30 6.19 22.02
CA TRP A 266 13.61 5.14 23.01
C TRP A 266 12.62 3.96 22.97
N GLY A 267 12.02 3.70 21.81
CA GLY A 267 10.94 2.75 21.58
C GLY A 267 9.58 3.43 21.34
N PHE A 268 8.51 2.64 21.49
CA PHE A 268 7.12 3.07 21.28
C PHE A 268 6.30 3.01 22.57
N PHE A 269 6.92 3.20 23.71
CA PHE A 269 6.29 3.07 25.02
C PHE A 269 5.71 4.40 25.49
N ARG A 270 4.52 4.39 26.10
CA ARG A 270 3.98 5.57 26.77
C ARG A 270 4.86 6.01 27.96
N ASP A 271 5.30 5.07 28.76
CA ASP A 271 6.21 5.27 29.89
C ASP A 271 7.06 3.99 30.09
N PRO A 272 8.29 3.93 29.55
CA PRO A 272 9.09 2.71 29.58
C PRO A 272 9.45 2.23 31.00
N LYS A 273 9.31 3.09 32.02
CA LYS A 273 9.57 2.76 33.42
C LYS A 273 8.35 2.20 34.14
N LYS A 274 7.13 2.60 33.74
CA LYS A 274 5.89 2.20 34.40
C LYS A 274 5.09 1.20 33.61
N ASP A 275 5.13 1.32 32.28
CA ASP A 275 4.35 0.49 31.34
C ASP A 275 5.23 0.18 30.13
N PRO A 276 6.01 -0.91 30.17
CA PRO A 276 6.93 -1.29 29.09
C PRO A 276 6.23 -2.02 27.92
N VAL A 277 4.98 -1.69 27.65
CA VAL A 277 4.21 -2.22 26.53
C VAL A 277 4.18 -1.18 25.42
N GLU A 278 4.51 -1.59 24.20
CA GLU A 278 4.42 -0.72 23.02
C GLU A 278 2.97 -0.29 22.78
N GLU A 279 2.76 1.02 22.60
CA GLU A 279 1.44 1.62 22.40
C GLU A 279 1.16 1.91 20.92
N PRO A 280 0.14 1.29 20.31
CA PRO A 280 -0.27 1.63 18.94
C PRO A 280 -0.68 3.09 18.81
N PHE A 281 -0.27 3.72 17.71
CA PHE A 281 -0.65 5.09 17.38
C PHE A 281 -0.77 5.31 15.88
N CYS A 282 -1.56 6.32 15.50
CA CYS A 282 -1.69 6.78 14.12
C CYS A 282 -1.61 8.31 14.09
N THR A 283 -0.81 8.83 13.15
CA THR A 283 -0.75 10.26 12.83
C THR A 283 -0.88 10.44 11.31
N PRO A 284 -1.04 11.67 10.78
CA PRO A 284 -1.18 11.86 9.34
C PRO A 284 -0.04 11.31 8.49
N PHE A 285 1.20 11.27 8.99
CA PHE A 285 2.38 10.93 8.21
C PHE A 285 3.14 9.71 8.72
N VAL A 286 2.96 9.33 9.97
CA VAL A 286 3.71 8.25 10.60
C VAL A 286 2.85 7.56 11.65
N GLY A 287 3.06 6.26 11.86
CA GLY A 287 2.35 5.53 12.90
C GLY A 287 2.78 4.08 13.03
N MET A 288 2.40 3.51 14.16
CA MET A 288 2.44 2.09 14.46
C MET A 288 1.00 1.64 14.83
N PRO A 289 0.13 1.43 13.83
CA PRO A 289 -1.26 1.04 14.07
C PRO A 289 -1.42 -0.33 14.72
N LEU A 290 -0.41 -1.17 14.63
CA LEU A 290 -0.41 -2.50 15.24
C LEU A 290 0.84 -2.69 16.10
N ALA A 291 0.63 -3.06 17.37
CA ALA A 291 1.58 -3.71 18.24
C ALA A 291 0.84 -4.83 18.97
N HIS A 292 1.20 -6.08 18.71
CA HIS A 292 0.52 -7.25 19.27
C HIS A 292 1.50 -8.35 19.64
N THR A 293 1.29 -8.99 20.78
CA THR A 293 2.06 -10.15 21.22
C THR A 293 1.17 -11.37 21.25
N SER A 294 1.57 -12.44 20.57
CA SER A 294 0.87 -13.70 20.54
C SER A 294 1.20 -14.56 21.77
N GLY A 295 0.41 -14.43 22.83
CA GLY A 295 0.63 -15.15 24.08
C GLY A 295 1.86 -14.68 24.84
N HIS A 296 2.24 -15.39 25.91
CA HIS A 296 3.34 -14.99 26.82
C HIS A 296 4.72 -15.07 26.17
N ASP A 297 4.96 -16.07 25.31
CA ASP A 297 6.26 -16.35 24.68
C ASP A 297 6.18 -16.40 23.14
N GLY A 298 5.07 -15.94 22.56
CA GLY A 298 4.86 -15.95 21.12
C GLY A 298 5.56 -14.79 20.39
N PRO A 299 5.53 -14.81 19.06
CA PRO A 299 6.05 -13.71 18.27
C PRO A 299 5.27 -12.43 18.51
N ARG A 300 5.94 -11.31 18.33
CA ARG A 300 5.35 -9.98 18.41
C ARG A 300 5.20 -9.41 17.00
N TYR A 301 4.07 -8.77 16.75
CA TYR A 301 3.70 -8.24 15.44
C TYR A 301 3.59 -6.73 15.49
N PHE A 302 4.28 -6.06 14.57
CA PHE A 302 4.30 -4.61 14.46
C PHE A 302 3.99 -4.20 13.04
N GLY A 303 2.94 -3.41 12.87
CA GLY A 303 2.63 -2.74 11.62
C GLY A 303 3.02 -1.27 11.74
N LEU A 304 3.92 -0.78 10.88
CA LEU A 304 4.46 0.57 10.95
C LEU A 304 4.35 1.25 9.58
N TYR A 305 4.00 2.53 9.55
CA TYR A 305 4.03 3.31 8.31
C TYR A 305 4.72 4.66 8.51
N ARG A 306 5.45 5.10 7.47
CA ARG A 306 5.92 6.47 7.32
C ARG A 306 5.67 6.95 5.90
N TRP A 307 5.03 8.12 5.79
CA TRP A 307 4.73 8.79 4.53
C TRP A 307 5.55 10.06 4.41
N HIS A 308 6.51 10.06 3.49
CA HIS A 308 7.39 11.19 3.18
C HIS A 308 6.68 12.19 2.25
N ILE A 309 5.56 12.76 2.70
CA ILE A 309 4.76 13.68 1.90
C ILE A 309 5.34 15.09 1.91
N LEU A 310 5.85 15.53 3.08
CA LEU A 310 6.49 16.85 3.25
C LEU A 310 8.00 16.76 3.13
N ASP A 311 8.58 15.59 3.34
CA ASP A 311 10.01 15.29 3.38
C ASP A 311 10.40 14.21 2.35
N GLY A 312 9.80 14.26 1.16
CA GLY A 312 10.04 13.30 0.08
C GLY A 312 11.52 13.18 -0.27
N ILE A 313 11.99 11.94 -0.43
CA ILE A 313 13.39 11.65 -0.71
C ILE A 313 13.59 11.55 -2.22
N GLY A 314 14.18 12.62 -2.81
CA GLY A 314 14.46 12.69 -4.25
C GLY A 314 15.67 11.87 -4.67
N PHE A 315 15.61 11.29 -5.85
CA PHE A 315 16.72 10.61 -6.51
C PHE A 315 16.73 10.96 -8.02
N SER A 316 17.89 10.92 -8.64
CA SER A 316 18.10 11.34 -10.03
C SER A 316 18.54 10.20 -10.95
N GLU A 317 19.20 9.18 -10.42
CA GLU A 317 19.77 8.06 -11.18
C GLU A 317 19.26 6.70 -10.69
N ASP A 318 19.28 6.48 -9.38
CA ASP A 318 18.82 5.21 -8.80
C ASP A 318 18.45 5.35 -7.32
N LEU A 319 17.76 4.31 -6.82
CA LEU A 319 17.37 4.23 -5.41
C LEU A 319 17.40 2.78 -4.95
N ARG A 320 18.01 2.56 -3.76
CA ARG A 320 17.89 1.36 -2.95
C ARG A 320 17.55 1.76 -1.51
N VAL A 321 16.65 1.02 -0.87
CA VAL A 321 16.22 1.26 0.52
C VAL A 321 16.30 -0.03 1.29
N THR A 322 16.92 0.01 2.47
CA THR A 322 17.07 -1.16 3.35
C THR A 322 16.74 -0.80 4.80
N VAL A 323 16.50 -1.80 5.63
CA VAL A 323 16.41 -1.68 7.09
C VAL A 323 17.17 -2.80 7.77
N GLN A 324 17.99 -2.47 8.75
CA GLN A 324 18.69 -3.44 9.56
C GLN A 324 17.77 -4.05 10.62
N THR A 325 17.95 -5.32 10.95
CA THR A 325 17.25 -5.98 12.06
C THR A 325 18.23 -6.13 13.25
N LEU A 326 18.19 -5.14 14.14
CA LEU A 326 19.07 -5.05 15.30
C LEU A 326 18.30 -4.91 16.60
N GLY A 327 18.84 -5.51 17.65
CA GLY A 327 18.43 -5.34 19.04
C GLY A 327 19.65 -5.27 19.94
N TRP A 328 19.53 -5.76 21.20
CA TRP A 328 20.57 -5.69 22.19
C TRP A 328 21.00 -7.04 22.73
N TRP A 329 22.33 -7.27 22.79
CA TRP A 329 22.95 -8.22 23.68
C TRP A 329 23.08 -7.62 25.09
N PRO A 330 23.25 -8.47 26.15
CA PRO A 330 23.67 -7.97 27.43
C PRO A 330 24.96 -7.15 27.32
N GLY A 331 25.06 -6.07 28.09
CA GLY A 331 26.23 -5.18 28.09
C GLY A 331 26.17 -4.07 27.02
N HIS A 332 24.99 -3.76 26.48
CA HIS A 332 24.78 -2.70 25.47
C HIS A 332 25.59 -2.93 24.19
N ILE A 333 25.59 -4.17 23.70
CA ILE A 333 26.17 -4.53 22.41
C ILE A 333 25.05 -4.82 21.44
N TYR A 334 25.11 -4.27 20.23
CA TYR A 334 24.11 -4.54 19.20
C TYR A 334 24.01 -6.02 18.84
N GLN A 335 22.80 -6.51 18.74
CA GLN A 335 22.48 -7.88 18.39
C GLN A 335 21.86 -7.95 17.01
N PRO A 336 22.52 -8.58 16.00
CA PRO A 336 21.85 -8.96 14.76
C PRO A 336 20.71 -9.94 15.04
N LEU A 337 19.50 -9.62 14.53
CA LEU A 337 18.30 -10.41 14.78
C LEU A 337 17.95 -11.31 13.59
N THR A 338 17.17 -12.34 13.89
CA THR A 338 16.50 -13.18 12.90
C THR A 338 15.01 -12.94 13.05
N ASP A 339 14.48 -12.04 12.21
CA ASP A 339 13.09 -11.63 12.23
C ASP A 339 12.46 -11.79 10.84
N ASP A 340 11.15 -11.85 10.80
CA ASP A 340 10.38 -11.98 9.57
C ASP A 340 9.78 -10.61 9.21
N VAL A 341 10.33 -9.99 8.16
CA VAL A 341 10.00 -8.61 7.78
C VAL A 341 9.40 -8.60 6.39
N ALA A 342 8.22 -8.01 6.26
CA ALA A 342 7.64 -7.64 4.98
C ALA A 342 7.51 -6.12 4.88
N SER A 343 7.58 -5.59 3.67
CA SER A 343 7.47 -4.15 3.43
C SER A 343 6.73 -3.84 2.14
N THR A 344 6.11 -2.66 2.10
CA THR A 344 5.66 -2.04 0.85
C THR A 344 6.33 -0.68 0.75
N ALA A 345 7.11 -0.50 -0.32
CA ALA A 345 7.72 0.78 -0.70
C ALA A 345 6.76 1.55 -1.60
N PHE A 346 6.69 2.88 -1.45
CA PHE A 346 5.87 3.76 -2.26
C PHE A 346 6.73 4.90 -2.81
N TRP A 347 6.68 5.11 -4.14
CA TRP A 347 7.43 6.18 -4.78
C TRP A 347 6.77 6.68 -6.06
N TYR A 348 7.22 7.81 -6.53
CA TYR A 348 6.92 8.32 -7.86
C TYR A 348 8.17 8.27 -8.72
N GLN A 349 8.03 7.87 -9.97
CA GLN A 349 9.14 7.75 -10.91
C GLN A 349 8.73 8.18 -12.31
N VAL A 350 9.67 8.78 -13.03
CA VAL A 350 9.51 9.03 -14.46
C VAL A 350 9.72 7.72 -15.22
N GLU A 351 8.77 7.38 -16.06
CA GLU A 351 8.84 6.17 -16.89
C GLU A 351 9.89 6.28 -18.03
N PRO A 352 10.46 5.15 -18.50
CA PRO A 352 10.12 3.77 -18.12
C PRO A 352 10.81 3.33 -16.82
N HIS A 353 10.15 2.42 -16.08
CA HIS A 353 10.75 1.77 -14.91
C HIS A 353 11.36 0.39 -15.25
N ALA A 354 12.29 -0.08 -14.41
CA ALA A 354 12.81 -1.43 -14.49
C ALA A 354 11.74 -2.45 -14.03
N PRO A 355 11.63 -3.63 -14.67
CA PRO A 355 10.72 -4.68 -14.19
C PRO A 355 10.99 -5.04 -12.74
N PHE A 356 9.91 -5.23 -11.97
CA PHE A 356 10.01 -5.69 -10.60
C PHE A 356 10.60 -7.13 -10.53
N PRO A 357 11.23 -7.50 -9.42
CA PRO A 357 11.57 -8.89 -9.16
C PRO A 357 10.32 -9.77 -9.24
N GLN A 358 10.52 -11.06 -9.52
CA GLN A 358 9.42 -12.01 -9.52
C GLN A 358 8.64 -11.93 -8.19
N PHE A 359 7.33 -11.72 -8.30
CA PHE A 359 6.46 -11.67 -7.12
C PHE A 359 6.44 -13.04 -6.42
N PRO A 360 6.65 -13.11 -5.11
CA PRO A 360 6.73 -14.38 -4.39
C PRO A 360 5.44 -15.20 -4.50
N LEU A 361 5.57 -16.52 -4.54
CA LEU A 361 4.41 -17.42 -4.45
C LEU A 361 3.67 -17.22 -3.14
N LEU A 362 2.39 -17.57 -3.09
CA LEU A 362 1.53 -17.39 -1.91
C LEU A 362 2.17 -17.97 -0.63
N ASN A 363 2.74 -19.17 -0.70
CA ASN A 363 3.38 -19.79 0.47
C ASN A 363 4.59 -19.04 1.00
N ASP A 364 5.27 -18.28 0.14
CA ASP A 364 6.45 -17.47 0.52
C ASP A 364 6.06 -16.10 1.04
N ARG A 365 4.79 -15.73 0.96
CA ARG A 365 4.28 -14.44 1.45
C ARG A 365 3.76 -14.49 2.89
N TRP A 366 3.46 -15.68 3.42
CA TRP A 366 2.98 -15.83 4.79
C TRP A 366 4.08 -15.50 5.80
N GLN A 367 3.82 -14.53 6.68
CA GLN A 367 4.68 -14.25 7.81
C GLN A 367 4.51 -15.31 8.90
N ARG A 368 5.59 -15.55 9.63
CA ARG A 368 5.67 -16.53 10.73
C ARG A 368 5.19 -15.94 12.03
#